data_82b4fc6804df2fb048fe34c11104833d
#
_entry.id   82b4fc6804df2fb048fe34c11104833d
#
_cell.length_a   1.000
_cell.length_b   1.000
_cell.length_c   1.000
_cell.angle_alpha   90.00
_cell.angle_beta   90.00
_cell.angle_gamma   90.00
#
_symmetry.space_group_name_H-M   'P 1'
#
loop_
_entity.id
_entity.type
_entity.pdbx_description
1 polymer ?
#
loop_
_entity_poly.entity_id
_entity_poly.type
_entity_poly.pdbx_seq_one_letter_code
_entity_poly.pdbx_strand_id
1 'polypeptide(L)'
;MDLANMTQTASPLPPHSAVLSQPDPLQVGGVSLHSRLFLGTARYPAPSVLAEAVQAAQVEVLTVSLRRLAPESQSGQAWWQRIREMGRHLLPNTAGCHSADEAITLAHMAREIFGTHWIKLEVIGDDYTLQPDPWGTVSAAQALVREGFAVFAYTTDDLVTALKLRDAGVAAIMPWAAPIGTGAGPRNLPALRTLRERLPGSVLVVDAGIGAPHHAAQVMELGYDAVLVNTAVAEAGDPVAMARAFTLSVQAGRLAHRALPM
;
A
#
# COMPACT_ATOMS: atom_id res chain seq x y z
N MET A 1 -30.76 -22.53 38.81
CA MET A 1 -29.98 -21.67 37.93
C MET A 1 -29.94 -22.37 36.56
N ASP A 2 -30.74 -21.87 35.65
CA ASP A 2 -31.02 -22.51 34.33
C ASP A 2 -29.87 -22.27 33.37
N LEU A 3 -29.25 -23.35 32.91
CA LEU A 3 -28.20 -23.37 31.87
C LEU A 3 -28.80 -23.61 30.44
N ALA A 4 -30.03 -23.22 30.23
CA ALA A 4 -30.71 -23.39 28.97
C ALA A 4 -31.08 -22.01 28.39
N ASN A 5 -30.14 -21.36 27.64
CA ASN A 5 -30.43 -20.46 26.52
C ASN A 5 -29.18 -19.67 26.07
N MET A 6 -28.22 -20.35 25.47
CA MET A 6 -27.21 -19.73 24.62
C MET A 6 -27.07 -20.50 23.30
N THR A 7 -28.18 -20.70 22.62
CA THR A 7 -28.10 -20.98 21.18
C THR A 7 -27.99 -19.65 20.44
N GLN A 8 -26.77 -19.16 20.26
CA GLN A 8 -26.52 -18.18 19.23
C GLN A 8 -26.85 -18.83 17.89
N THR A 9 -27.94 -18.39 17.29
CA THR A 9 -28.28 -18.73 15.92
C THR A 9 -27.25 -18.12 15.01
N ALA A 10 -26.28 -18.91 14.56
CA ALA A 10 -25.35 -18.52 13.50
C ALA A 10 -26.18 -18.08 12.29
N SER A 11 -26.01 -16.86 11.84
CA SER A 11 -26.61 -16.38 10.59
C SER A 11 -26.26 -17.36 9.47
N PRO A 12 -27.20 -17.74 8.60
CA PRO A 12 -26.92 -18.68 7.52
C PRO A 12 -25.84 -18.11 6.61
N LEU A 13 -24.83 -18.93 6.32
CA LEU A 13 -23.79 -18.59 5.35
C LEU A 13 -24.45 -18.22 4.01
N PRO A 14 -23.97 -17.18 3.33
CA PRO A 14 -24.50 -16.82 2.01
C PRO A 14 -24.30 -18.00 1.04
N PRO A 15 -25.16 -18.15 0.02
CA PRO A 15 -25.05 -19.25 -0.93
C PRO A 15 -23.67 -19.27 -1.58
N HIS A 16 -23.09 -20.45 -1.77
CA HIS A 16 -21.70 -20.70 -2.19
C HIS A 16 -21.20 -19.93 -3.43
N SER A 17 -22.07 -19.38 -4.26
CA SER A 17 -21.74 -18.57 -5.43
C SER A 17 -21.70 -17.05 -5.16
N ALA A 18 -22.17 -16.56 -4.04
CA ALA A 18 -22.36 -15.13 -3.77
C ALA A 18 -21.03 -14.37 -3.64
N VAL A 19 -19.99 -15.01 -3.10
CA VAL A 19 -18.67 -14.38 -2.91
C VAL A 19 -17.99 -14.05 -4.24
N LEU A 20 -18.12 -14.93 -5.24
CA LEU A 20 -17.48 -14.75 -6.55
C LEU A 20 -18.19 -13.72 -7.43
N SER A 21 -19.50 -13.53 -7.25
CA SER A 21 -20.32 -12.67 -8.10
C SER A 21 -20.44 -11.23 -7.61
N GLN A 22 -20.07 -10.95 -6.36
CA GLN A 22 -20.16 -9.58 -5.82
C GLN A 22 -18.91 -8.76 -6.17
N PRO A 23 -19.07 -7.56 -6.78
CA PRO A 23 -17.99 -6.63 -6.93
C PRO A 23 -17.32 -6.31 -5.59
N ASP A 24 -15.99 -6.23 -5.58
CA ASP A 24 -15.20 -5.94 -4.37
C ASP A 24 -14.17 -4.84 -4.68
N PRO A 25 -14.60 -3.64 -5.12
CA PRO A 25 -13.67 -2.54 -5.37
C PRO A 25 -13.11 -1.99 -4.07
N LEU A 26 -11.85 -1.57 -4.11
CA LEU A 26 -11.21 -0.84 -3.03
C LEU A 26 -11.56 0.65 -3.15
N GLN A 27 -12.21 1.19 -2.11
CA GLN A 27 -12.47 2.63 -2.02
C GLN A 27 -11.34 3.30 -1.22
N VAL A 28 -10.55 4.18 -1.85
CA VAL A 28 -9.44 4.87 -1.17
C VAL A 28 -9.16 6.22 -1.82
N GLY A 29 -8.97 7.26 -1.01
CA GLY A 29 -8.62 8.59 -1.48
C GLY A 29 -9.59 9.17 -2.53
N GLY A 30 -10.88 8.86 -2.42
CA GLY A 30 -11.92 9.32 -3.34
C GLY A 30 -12.02 8.54 -4.66
N VAL A 31 -11.27 7.44 -4.80
CA VAL A 31 -11.22 6.61 -6.03
C VAL A 31 -11.65 5.18 -5.74
N SER A 32 -12.31 4.56 -6.71
CA SER A 32 -12.69 3.14 -6.72
C SER A 32 -11.69 2.35 -7.57
N LEU A 33 -10.97 1.43 -6.95
CA LEU A 33 -9.94 0.60 -7.59
C LEU A 33 -10.38 -0.86 -7.66
N HIS A 34 -10.10 -1.52 -8.77
CA HIS A 34 -10.34 -2.96 -8.95
C HIS A 34 -9.09 -3.79 -8.63
N SER A 35 -7.91 -3.19 -8.73
CA SER A 35 -6.66 -3.82 -8.33
C SER A 35 -6.33 -3.50 -6.86
N ARG A 36 -5.93 -4.54 -6.11
CA ARG A 36 -5.44 -4.43 -4.73
C ARG A 36 -3.93 -4.60 -4.64
N LEU A 37 -3.25 -4.63 -5.79
CA LEU A 37 -1.80 -4.58 -5.90
C LEU A 37 -1.39 -3.18 -6.36
N PHE A 38 -0.50 -2.52 -5.59
CA PHE A 38 0.18 -1.29 -5.97
C PHE A 38 1.63 -1.62 -6.33
N LEU A 39 2.17 -0.96 -7.34
CA LEU A 39 3.57 -1.16 -7.73
C LEU A 39 4.41 0.10 -7.54
N GLY A 40 5.61 -0.10 -7.01
CA GLY A 40 6.67 0.88 -7.09
C GLY A 40 7.28 0.92 -8.49
N THR A 41 7.83 2.07 -8.87
CA THR A 41 8.40 2.29 -10.21
C THR A 41 9.94 2.29 -10.23
N ALA A 42 10.57 2.04 -9.10
CA ALA A 42 12.01 2.07 -8.96
C ALA A 42 12.66 0.71 -9.26
N ARG A 43 13.94 0.75 -9.66
CA ARG A 43 14.84 -0.41 -9.79
C ARG A 43 14.55 -1.37 -10.96
N TYR A 44 13.58 -1.10 -11.80
CA TYR A 44 13.41 -1.89 -13.02
C TYR A 44 14.60 -1.72 -13.96
N PRO A 45 15.01 -2.79 -14.66
CA PRO A 45 16.17 -2.74 -15.56
C PRO A 45 15.98 -1.79 -16.74
N ALA A 46 14.74 -1.60 -17.18
CA ALA A 46 14.38 -0.65 -18.24
C ALA A 46 12.94 -0.15 -18.07
N PRO A 47 12.61 1.06 -18.57
CA PRO A 47 11.24 1.59 -18.56
C PRO A 47 10.22 0.72 -19.31
N SER A 48 10.64 -0.01 -20.35
CA SER A 48 9.78 -0.96 -21.09
C SER A 48 9.38 -2.14 -20.21
N VAL A 49 10.32 -2.67 -19.41
CA VAL A 49 10.05 -3.78 -18.48
C VAL A 49 9.06 -3.36 -17.40
N LEU A 50 9.17 -2.12 -16.89
CA LEU A 50 8.16 -1.57 -15.97
C LEU A 50 6.78 -1.53 -16.65
N ALA A 51 6.70 -1.01 -17.88
CA ALA A 51 5.42 -0.90 -18.59
C ALA A 51 4.78 -2.28 -18.82
N GLU A 52 5.57 -3.26 -19.22
CA GLU A 52 5.12 -4.65 -19.41
C GLU A 52 4.64 -5.27 -18.09
N ALA A 53 5.38 -5.07 -16.99
CA ALA A 53 4.99 -5.53 -15.65
C ALA A 53 3.68 -4.89 -15.17
N VAL A 54 3.52 -3.58 -15.36
CA VAL A 54 2.29 -2.83 -15.03
C VAL A 54 1.09 -3.38 -15.83
N GLN A 55 1.29 -3.64 -17.12
CA GLN A 55 0.25 -4.21 -17.99
C GLN A 55 -0.09 -5.65 -17.58
N ALA A 56 0.91 -6.51 -17.38
CA ALA A 56 0.70 -7.90 -16.99
C ALA A 56 0.00 -8.04 -15.64
N ALA A 57 0.34 -7.20 -14.68
CA ALA A 57 -0.27 -7.17 -13.37
C ALA A 57 -1.62 -6.43 -13.33
N GLN A 58 -1.97 -5.66 -14.35
CA GLN A 58 -3.18 -4.84 -14.40
C GLN A 58 -3.34 -3.91 -13.19
N VAL A 59 -2.22 -3.41 -12.65
CA VAL A 59 -2.27 -2.49 -11.50
C VAL A 59 -2.83 -1.14 -11.90
N GLU A 60 -3.50 -0.49 -10.96
CA GLU A 60 -4.10 0.83 -11.16
C GLU A 60 -3.36 1.94 -10.43
N VAL A 61 -2.46 1.60 -9.50
CA VAL A 61 -1.70 2.56 -8.70
C VAL A 61 -0.19 2.33 -8.85
N LEU A 62 0.54 3.41 -9.15
CA LEU A 62 2.00 3.42 -9.23
C LEU A 62 2.58 4.42 -8.23
N THR A 63 3.54 3.99 -7.40
CA THR A 63 4.27 4.94 -6.57
C THR A 63 5.46 5.52 -7.32
N VAL A 64 5.63 6.83 -7.18
CA VAL A 64 6.70 7.58 -7.83
C VAL A 64 7.44 8.44 -6.82
N SER A 65 8.76 8.59 -7.00
CA SER A 65 9.58 9.42 -6.13
C SER A 65 10.00 10.69 -6.87
N LEU A 66 9.67 11.85 -6.31
CA LEU A 66 10.11 13.15 -6.87
C LEU A 66 11.63 13.27 -6.90
N ARG A 67 12.32 12.81 -5.85
CA ARG A 67 13.80 12.88 -5.76
C ARG A 67 14.52 12.06 -6.84
N ARG A 68 13.85 11.06 -7.43
CA ARG A 68 14.41 10.25 -8.54
C ARG A 68 14.09 10.78 -9.92
N LEU A 69 13.14 11.71 -9.99
CA LEU A 69 12.92 12.48 -11.20
C LEU A 69 14.00 13.53 -11.25
N ALA A 70 14.96 13.38 -12.13
CA ALA A 70 15.85 14.48 -12.53
C ALA A 70 15.14 15.27 -13.64
N PRO A 71 14.20 16.17 -13.32
CA PRO A 71 13.32 16.81 -14.31
C PRO A 71 14.12 17.67 -15.29
N GLU A 72 15.35 18.02 -14.94
CA GLU A 72 16.26 18.81 -15.76
C GLU A 72 16.99 17.97 -16.82
N SER A 73 17.00 16.64 -16.71
CA SER A 73 17.63 15.75 -17.69
C SER A 73 16.65 15.26 -18.74
N GLN A 74 17.10 15.12 -20.00
CA GLN A 74 16.28 14.53 -21.06
C GLN A 74 15.80 13.12 -20.72
N SER A 75 16.63 12.33 -20.04
CA SER A 75 16.27 10.98 -19.61
C SER A 75 15.17 10.99 -18.53
N GLY A 76 15.19 11.95 -17.60
CA GLY A 76 14.17 12.12 -16.58
C GLY A 76 12.82 12.52 -17.19
N GLN A 77 12.83 13.44 -18.16
CA GLN A 77 11.62 13.86 -18.87
C GLN A 77 11.01 12.71 -19.68
N ALA A 78 11.82 11.94 -20.42
CA ALA A 78 11.36 10.81 -21.17
C ALA A 78 10.80 9.69 -20.28
N TRP A 79 11.43 9.43 -19.14
CA TRP A 79 10.93 8.48 -18.16
C TRP A 79 9.58 8.92 -17.58
N TRP A 80 9.47 10.21 -17.22
CA TRP A 80 8.24 10.79 -16.71
C TRP A 80 7.08 10.73 -17.71
N GLN A 81 7.36 11.04 -18.96
CA GLN A 81 6.35 10.92 -20.01
C GLN A 81 5.81 9.50 -20.13
N ARG A 82 6.68 8.49 -20.07
CA ARG A 82 6.27 7.08 -20.10
C ARG A 82 5.39 6.70 -18.91
N ILE A 83 5.70 7.18 -17.70
CA ILE A 83 4.84 6.95 -16.52
C ILE A 83 3.44 7.53 -16.74
N ARG A 84 3.34 8.73 -17.28
CA ARG A 84 2.05 9.37 -17.59
C ARG A 84 1.26 8.57 -18.65
N GLU A 85 1.92 8.10 -19.66
CA GLU A 85 1.33 7.33 -20.77
C GLU A 85 0.73 5.99 -20.30
N MET A 86 1.17 5.45 -19.16
CA MET A 86 0.57 4.25 -18.56
C MET A 86 -0.85 4.49 -18.04
N GLY A 87 -1.29 5.74 -17.86
CA GLY A 87 -2.65 6.11 -17.47
C GLY A 87 -3.09 5.55 -16.12
N ARG A 88 -2.16 5.41 -15.17
CA ARG A 88 -2.42 4.88 -13.81
C ARG A 88 -2.55 6.02 -12.80
N HIS A 89 -3.20 5.73 -11.66
CA HIS A 89 -3.18 6.66 -10.54
C HIS A 89 -1.77 6.76 -9.97
N LEU A 90 -1.29 7.99 -9.83
CA LEU A 90 0.04 8.23 -9.29
C LEU A 90 -0.06 8.49 -7.79
N LEU A 91 0.77 7.80 -7.05
CA LEU A 91 0.96 7.96 -5.62
C LEU A 91 2.40 8.43 -5.36
N PRO A 92 2.67 9.76 -5.44
CA PRO A 92 3.98 10.30 -5.13
C PRO A 92 4.35 10.02 -3.68
N ASN A 93 5.66 9.85 -3.40
CA ASN A 93 6.14 9.63 -2.05
C ASN A 93 7.10 10.72 -1.57
N THR A 94 7.22 10.84 -0.25
CA THR A 94 8.18 11.74 0.41
C THR A 94 9.43 10.98 0.89
N ALA A 95 9.80 9.92 0.20
CA ALA A 95 10.95 9.08 0.54
C ALA A 95 12.23 9.89 0.70
N GLY A 96 12.98 9.62 1.77
CA GLY A 96 14.22 10.31 2.13
C GLY A 96 14.00 11.64 2.84
N CYS A 97 12.81 11.98 3.30
CA CYS A 97 12.57 13.08 4.23
C CYS A 97 12.81 12.59 5.67
N HIS A 98 13.50 13.42 6.47
CA HIS A 98 13.84 13.11 7.86
C HIS A 98 13.07 13.96 8.88
N SER A 99 12.24 14.88 8.41
CA SER A 99 11.37 15.69 9.25
C SER A 99 9.98 15.86 8.66
N ALA A 100 9.02 16.23 9.51
CA ALA A 100 7.66 16.54 9.07
C ALA A 100 7.65 17.69 8.04
N ASP A 101 8.43 18.75 8.29
CA ASP A 101 8.46 19.95 7.45
C ASP A 101 9.02 19.64 6.05
N GLU A 102 10.08 18.80 5.96
CA GLU A 102 10.58 18.33 4.68
C GLU A 102 9.53 17.53 3.90
N ALA A 103 8.83 16.61 4.60
CA ALA A 103 7.81 15.77 3.98
C ALA A 103 6.61 16.62 3.50
N ILE A 104 6.18 17.61 4.27
CA ILE A 104 5.12 18.54 3.89
C ILE A 104 5.55 19.35 2.66
N THR A 105 6.74 19.92 2.68
CA THR A 105 7.28 20.69 1.55
C THR A 105 7.32 19.85 0.28
N LEU A 106 7.85 18.62 0.37
CA LEU A 106 7.94 17.72 -0.77
C LEU A 106 6.57 17.27 -1.27
N ALA A 107 5.59 17.10 -0.38
CA ALA A 107 4.21 16.78 -0.75
C ALA A 107 3.56 17.90 -1.59
N HIS A 108 3.76 19.16 -1.21
CA HIS A 108 3.28 20.29 -2.01
C HIS A 108 3.92 20.32 -3.41
N MET A 109 5.25 20.16 -3.49
CA MET A 109 5.94 20.07 -4.77
C MET A 109 5.40 18.92 -5.62
N ALA A 110 5.14 17.75 -5.00
CA ALA A 110 4.58 16.60 -5.68
C ALA A 110 3.17 16.87 -6.22
N ARG A 111 2.32 17.56 -5.46
CA ARG A 111 0.97 17.94 -5.90
C ARG A 111 1.01 18.81 -7.17
N GLU A 112 1.90 19.79 -7.21
CA GLU A 112 2.06 20.68 -8.37
C GLU A 112 2.59 19.93 -9.61
N ILE A 113 3.59 19.07 -9.41
CA ILE A 113 4.26 18.36 -10.53
C ILE A 113 3.37 17.24 -11.10
N PHE A 114 2.73 16.47 -10.21
CA PHE A 114 1.97 15.28 -10.61
C PHE A 114 0.49 15.54 -10.84
N GLY A 115 -0.03 16.70 -10.39
CA GLY A 115 -1.45 17.04 -10.52
C GLY A 115 -2.35 16.12 -9.70
N THR A 116 -1.87 15.61 -8.55
CA THR A 116 -2.62 14.71 -7.68
C THR A 116 -2.59 15.20 -6.23
N HIS A 117 -3.68 14.97 -5.51
CA HIS A 117 -3.75 15.20 -4.06
C HIS A 117 -3.36 13.97 -3.24
N TRP A 118 -3.03 12.85 -3.88
CA TRP A 118 -2.53 11.65 -3.23
C TRP A 118 -1.06 11.83 -2.85
N ILE A 119 -0.70 11.38 -1.65
CA ILE A 119 0.69 11.38 -1.19
C ILE A 119 0.97 10.16 -0.31
N LYS A 120 1.99 9.39 -0.64
CA LYS A 120 2.56 8.38 0.26
C LYS A 120 3.55 9.08 1.18
N LEU A 121 3.13 9.26 2.43
CA LEU A 121 3.92 9.96 3.44
C LEU A 121 4.94 9.03 4.06
N GLU A 122 6.21 9.41 3.94
CA GLU A 122 7.35 8.77 4.58
C GLU A 122 8.16 9.85 5.31
N VAL A 123 8.37 9.68 6.61
CA VAL A 123 9.33 10.45 7.41
C VAL A 123 10.28 9.43 8.02
N ILE A 124 11.53 9.42 7.61
CA ILE A 124 12.51 8.39 7.98
C ILE A 124 13.20 8.78 9.28
N GLY A 125 13.14 7.89 10.26
CA GLY A 125 13.78 8.06 11.56
C GLY A 125 15.17 7.43 11.65
N ASP A 126 15.44 6.41 10.82
CA ASP A 126 16.72 5.70 10.79
C ASP A 126 17.10 5.31 9.36
N ASP A 127 18.27 5.75 8.90
CA ASP A 127 18.74 5.54 7.52
C ASP A 127 19.12 4.09 7.21
N TYR A 128 19.50 3.32 8.22
CA TYR A 128 19.95 1.94 8.02
C TYR A 128 18.78 0.99 7.82
N THR A 129 17.73 1.13 8.63
CA THR A 129 16.55 0.27 8.58
C THR A 129 15.43 0.85 7.72
N LEU A 130 15.50 2.14 7.40
CA LEU A 130 14.43 2.95 6.79
C LEU A 130 13.13 2.90 7.62
N GLN A 131 13.29 2.75 8.94
CA GLN A 131 12.18 2.78 9.88
C GLN A 131 11.62 4.21 9.94
N PRO A 132 10.29 4.36 9.86
CA PRO A 132 9.68 5.68 9.94
C PRO A 132 9.79 6.27 11.36
N ASP A 133 9.94 7.60 11.44
CA ASP A 133 9.74 8.36 12.66
C ASP A 133 8.24 8.49 12.95
N PRO A 134 7.72 7.88 14.04
CA PRO A 134 6.29 7.93 14.31
C PRO A 134 5.79 9.33 14.64
N TRP A 135 6.60 10.18 15.28
CA TRP A 135 6.21 11.53 15.67
C TRP A 135 6.14 12.45 14.46
N GLY A 136 7.18 12.45 13.63
CA GLY A 136 7.23 13.22 12.39
C GLY A 136 6.14 12.78 11.42
N THR A 137 5.89 11.47 11.28
CA THR A 137 4.85 10.93 10.41
C THR A 137 3.46 11.38 10.85
N VAL A 138 3.11 11.29 12.14
CA VAL A 138 1.80 11.74 12.65
C VAL A 138 1.63 13.25 12.49
N SER A 139 2.68 14.04 12.81
CA SER A 139 2.65 15.50 12.65
C SER A 139 2.42 15.92 11.19
N ALA A 140 3.19 15.36 10.26
CA ALA A 140 3.04 15.64 8.83
C ALA A 140 1.68 15.18 8.30
N ALA A 141 1.19 14.00 8.73
CA ALA A 141 -0.12 13.49 8.32
C ALA A 141 -1.25 14.44 8.71
N GLN A 142 -1.24 14.94 9.97
CA GLN A 142 -2.23 15.91 10.45
C GLN A 142 -2.23 17.21 9.64
N ALA A 143 -1.06 17.72 9.28
CA ALA A 143 -0.93 18.93 8.47
C ALA A 143 -1.47 18.70 7.05
N LEU A 144 -0.99 17.66 6.38
CA LEU A 144 -1.35 17.36 5.00
C LEU A 144 -2.83 17.01 4.82
N VAL A 145 -3.45 16.30 5.78
CA VAL A 145 -4.89 16.03 5.75
C VAL A 145 -5.70 17.32 5.84
N ARG A 146 -5.33 18.26 6.75
CA ARG A 146 -5.98 19.59 6.84
C ARG A 146 -5.85 20.40 5.55
N GLU A 147 -4.80 20.16 4.77
CA GLU A 147 -4.54 20.84 3.50
C GLU A 147 -5.12 20.11 2.28
N GLY A 148 -5.98 19.11 2.55
CA GLY A 148 -6.76 18.40 1.53
C GLY A 148 -6.02 17.29 0.80
N PHE A 149 -4.88 16.81 1.32
CA PHE A 149 -4.24 15.62 0.78
C PHE A 149 -4.96 14.34 1.21
N ALA A 150 -5.05 13.38 0.31
CA ALA A 150 -5.33 12.00 0.64
C ALA A 150 -4.00 11.31 1.01
N VAL A 151 -3.74 11.23 2.32
CA VAL A 151 -2.47 10.73 2.85
C VAL A 151 -2.48 9.22 2.98
N PHE A 152 -1.47 8.56 2.41
CA PHE A 152 -1.15 7.14 2.57
C PHE A 152 0.08 7.06 3.47
N ALA A 153 -0.12 6.81 4.77
CA ALA A 153 0.93 6.98 5.77
C ALA A 153 1.73 5.68 6.01
N TYR A 154 3.01 5.67 5.59
CA TYR A 154 3.94 4.58 5.88
C TYR A 154 4.27 4.56 7.38
N THR A 155 4.16 3.38 8.00
CA THR A 155 4.41 3.18 9.42
C THR A 155 4.94 1.76 9.70
N THR A 156 5.32 1.50 10.94
CA THR A 156 5.60 0.15 11.43
C THR A 156 4.29 -0.60 11.76
N ASP A 157 4.41 -1.78 12.32
CA ASP A 157 3.30 -2.57 12.87
C ASP A 157 2.87 -2.11 14.29
N ASP A 158 3.23 -0.88 14.69
CA ASP A 158 2.83 -0.29 15.97
C ASP A 158 1.37 0.19 15.97
N LEU A 159 0.57 -0.40 16.86
CA LEU A 159 -0.85 -0.09 16.97
C LEU A 159 -1.10 1.36 17.40
N VAL A 160 -0.30 1.91 18.32
CA VAL A 160 -0.55 3.24 18.88
C VAL A 160 -0.33 4.31 17.82
N THR A 161 0.73 4.20 17.04
CA THR A 161 0.98 5.07 15.88
C THR A 161 -0.13 4.94 14.84
N ALA A 162 -0.55 3.72 14.51
CA ALA A 162 -1.63 3.48 13.55
C ALA A 162 -2.97 4.10 14.00
N LEU A 163 -3.30 4.04 15.28
CA LEU A 163 -4.48 4.71 15.85
C LEU A 163 -4.40 6.23 15.70
N LYS A 164 -3.24 6.84 15.95
CA LYS A 164 -3.03 8.28 15.77
C LYS A 164 -3.15 8.71 14.31
N LEU A 165 -2.67 7.89 13.38
CA LEU A 165 -2.82 8.14 11.94
C LEU A 165 -4.28 8.04 11.50
N ARG A 166 -5.04 7.06 12.00
CA ARG A 166 -6.50 6.99 11.80
C ARG A 166 -7.18 8.28 12.29
N ASP A 167 -6.86 8.70 13.51
CA ASP A 167 -7.46 9.89 14.13
C ASP A 167 -7.05 11.19 13.43
N ALA A 168 -5.90 11.20 12.75
CA ALA A 168 -5.49 12.27 11.85
C ALA A 168 -6.31 12.31 10.54
N GLY A 169 -7.06 11.25 10.22
CA GLY A 169 -7.91 11.20 9.03
C GLY A 169 -7.19 10.80 7.75
N VAL A 170 -6.10 10.01 7.84
CA VAL A 170 -5.38 9.55 6.65
C VAL A 170 -6.26 8.67 5.76
N ALA A 171 -6.05 8.72 4.45
CA ALA A 171 -6.78 7.91 3.47
C ALA A 171 -6.44 6.42 3.56
N ALA A 172 -5.19 6.10 3.89
CA ALA A 172 -4.74 4.74 4.14
C ALA A 172 -3.59 4.71 5.16
N ILE A 173 -3.58 3.68 5.99
CA ILE A 173 -2.45 3.37 6.88
C ILE A 173 -1.64 2.27 6.21
N MET A 174 -0.32 2.46 6.12
CA MET A 174 0.55 1.56 5.38
C MET A 174 1.59 0.92 6.31
N PRO A 175 1.21 -0.08 7.12
CA PRO A 175 2.17 -0.78 7.96
C PRO A 175 3.11 -1.65 7.13
N TRP A 176 4.35 -1.77 7.57
CA TRP A 176 5.31 -2.69 6.96
C TRP A 176 5.04 -4.16 7.32
N ALA A 177 5.44 -5.08 6.46
CA ALA A 177 5.60 -6.49 6.79
C ALA A 177 6.96 -6.75 7.46
N ALA A 178 7.99 -6.03 6.96
CA ALA A 178 9.37 -5.98 7.44
C ALA A 178 10.03 -4.71 6.90
N PRO A 179 11.24 -4.33 7.36
CA PRO A 179 11.94 -3.15 6.84
C PRO A 179 12.09 -3.15 5.31
N ILE A 180 12.09 -1.94 4.72
CA ILE A 180 12.17 -1.71 3.28
C ILE A 180 13.37 -2.49 2.68
N GLY A 181 13.13 -3.16 1.56
CA GLY A 181 14.17 -3.86 0.79
C GLY A 181 14.59 -5.23 1.34
N THR A 182 14.12 -5.64 2.52
CA THR A 182 14.54 -6.93 3.11
C THR A 182 13.91 -8.16 2.46
N GLY A 183 12.70 -8.01 1.88
CA GLY A 183 11.94 -9.13 1.32
C GLY A 183 11.58 -10.23 2.34
N ALA A 184 11.69 -9.93 3.64
CA ALA A 184 11.62 -10.93 4.71
C ALA A 184 10.19 -11.44 5.01
N GLY A 185 9.18 -10.86 4.36
CA GLY A 185 7.77 -11.19 4.57
C GLY A 185 7.20 -10.65 5.88
N PRO A 186 5.96 -10.96 6.20
CA PRO A 186 5.30 -10.49 7.41
C PRO A 186 5.88 -11.17 8.65
N ARG A 187 6.85 -10.50 9.29
CA ARG A 187 7.58 -11.03 10.47
C ARG A 187 6.72 -11.09 11.73
N ASN A 188 5.76 -10.19 11.85
CA ASN A 188 4.93 -10.05 13.05
C ASN A 188 3.44 -10.13 12.68
N LEU A 189 3.01 -11.31 12.24
CA LEU A 189 1.62 -11.57 11.90
C LEU A 189 0.63 -11.27 13.06
N PRO A 190 0.96 -11.55 14.33
CA PRO A 190 0.07 -11.18 15.44
C PRO A 190 -0.17 -9.67 15.52
N ALA A 191 0.86 -8.84 15.35
CA ALA A 191 0.68 -7.39 15.32
C ALA A 191 -0.16 -6.93 14.12
N LEU A 192 0.11 -7.45 12.93
CA LEU A 192 -0.67 -7.15 11.73
C LEU A 192 -2.15 -7.55 11.90
N ARG A 193 -2.43 -8.70 12.51
CA ARG A 193 -3.80 -9.13 12.85
C ARG A 193 -4.45 -8.13 13.81
N THR A 194 -3.74 -7.74 14.87
CA THR A 194 -4.21 -6.75 15.85
C THR A 194 -4.53 -5.42 15.19
N LEU A 195 -3.68 -4.94 14.27
CA LEU A 195 -3.96 -3.72 13.50
C LEU A 195 -5.29 -3.84 12.75
N ARG A 196 -5.52 -4.95 12.03
CA ARG A 196 -6.77 -5.13 11.27
C ARG A 196 -8.00 -5.14 12.19
N GLU A 197 -7.91 -5.84 13.32
CA GLU A 197 -9.01 -5.95 14.29
C GLU A 197 -9.32 -4.61 14.98
N ARG A 198 -8.28 -3.81 15.27
CA ARG A 198 -8.41 -2.56 16.03
C ARG A 198 -8.66 -1.32 15.15
N LEU A 199 -8.58 -1.46 13.84
CA LEU A 199 -8.80 -0.41 12.86
C LEU A 199 -9.93 -0.79 11.88
N PRO A 200 -11.14 -1.14 12.40
CA PRO A 200 -12.26 -1.45 11.51
C PRO A 200 -12.63 -0.21 10.69
N GLY A 201 -12.89 -0.39 9.40
CA GLY A 201 -13.25 0.68 8.48
C GLY A 201 -12.07 1.55 7.98
N SER A 202 -10.87 1.41 8.52
CA SER A 202 -9.67 2.02 7.94
C SER A 202 -9.16 1.21 6.76
N VAL A 203 -8.68 1.88 5.71
CA VAL A 203 -7.95 1.23 4.62
C VAL A 203 -6.55 0.89 5.10
N LEU A 204 -6.19 -0.38 5.05
CA LEU A 204 -4.87 -0.90 5.43
C LEU A 204 -4.17 -1.48 4.20
N VAL A 205 -3.00 -0.94 3.88
CA VAL A 205 -2.17 -1.37 2.76
C VAL A 205 -0.83 -1.85 3.31
N VAL A 206 -0.49 -3.13 3.18
CA VAL A 206 0.84 -3.57 3.61
C VAL A 206 1.89 -3.04 2.63
N ASP A 207 2.86 -2.32 3.16
CA ASP A 207 3.98 -1.73 2.42
C ASP A 207 5.30 -2.22 3.02
N ALA A 208 6.31 -2.39 2.18
CA ALA A 208 7.66 -2.81 2.56
C ALA A 208 7.79 -4.26 3.07
N GLY A 209 8.93 -4.84 2.81
CA GLY A 209 9.32 -6.17 3.31
C GLY A 209 8.65 -7.36 2.61
N ILE A 210 7.70 -7.14 1.71
CA ILE A 210 7.09 -8.21 0.90
C ILE A 210 8.11 -8.67 -0.15
N GLY A 211 8.53 -9.93 -0.05
CA GLY A 211 9.59 -10.49 -0.91
C GLY A 211 9.13 -11.62 -1.83
N ALA A 212 7.93 -12.16 -1.62
CA ALA A 212 7.41 -13.26 -2.43
C ALA A 212 5.87 -13.18 -2.53
N PRO A 213 5.28 -13.76 -3.59
CA PRO A 213 3.83 -13.74 -3.79
C PRO A 213 3.03 -14.29 -2.59
N HIS A 214 3.47 -15.37 -1.97
CA HIS A 214 2.77 -15.94 -0.81
C HIS A 214 2.72 -15.01 0.41
N HIS A 215 3.69 -14.10 0.58
CA HIS A 215 3.62 -13.04 1.61
C HIS A 215 2.43 -12.11 1.37
N ALA A 216 2.16 -11.78 0.10
CA ALA A 216 1.01 -10.96 -0.25
C ALA A 216 -0.32 -11.69 0.02
N ALA A 217 -0.42 -12.99 -0.35
CA ALA A 217 -1.61 -13.78 0.00
C ALA A 217 -1.86 -13.79 1.51
N GLN A 218 -0.82 -14.02 2.29
CA GLN A 218 -0.90 -14.13 3.75
C GLN A 218 -1.45 -12.86 4.41
N VAL A 219 -1.01 -11.67 3.98
CA VAL A 219 -1.56 -10.41 4.52
C VAL A 219 -2.96 -10.11 4.00
N MET A 220 -3.27 -10.49 2.77
CA MET A 220 -4.62 -10.34 2.23
C MET A 220 -5.64 -11.25 2.94
N GLU A 221 -5.23 -12.46 3.36
CA GLU A 221 -6.04 -13.38 4.17
C GLU A 221 -6.36 -12.80 5.55
N LEU A 222 -5.47 -12.00 6.13
CA LEU A 222 -5.75 -11.25 7.37
C LEU A 222 -6.80 -10.14 7.19
N GLY A 223 -7.22 -9.84 5.96
CA GLY A 223 -8.21 -8.82 5.66
C GLY A 223 -7.64 -7.43 5.36
N TYR A 224 -6.36 -7.35 5.02
CA TYR A 224 -5.79 -6.12 4.49
C TYR A 224 -6.42 -5.76 3.15
N ASP A 225 -6.46 -4.48 2.83
CA ASP A 225 -7.18 -3.98 1.67
C ASP A 225 -6.37 -4.00 0.40
N ALA A 226 -5.04 -3.84 0.50
CA ALA A 226 -4.11 -3.90 -0.62
C ALA A 226 -2.68 -4.20 -0.14
N VAL A 227 -1.79 -4.44 -1.10
CA VAL A 227 -0.35 -4.65 -0.90
C VAL A 227 0.41 -3.75 -1.88
N LEU A 228 1.48 -3.10 -1.41
CA LEU A 228 2.41 -2.38 -2.24
C LEU A 228 3.73 -3.16 -2.31
N VAL A 229 4.21 -3.42 -3.52
CA VAL A 229 5.49 -4.08 -3.77
C VAL A 229 6.33 -3.28 -4.76
N ASN A 230 7.64 -3.35 -4.63
CA ASN A 230 8.57 -2.78 -5.60
C ASN A 230 9.75 -3.74 -5.86
N THR A 231 10.71 -3.84 -4.96
CA THR A 231 11.97 -4.58 -5.12
C THR A 231 11.74 -6.04 -5.53
N ALA A 232 10.80 -6.72 -4.88
CA ALA A 232 10.50 -8.13 -5.15
C ALA A 232 10.03 -8.41 -6.58
N VAL A 233 9.47 -7.40 -7.24
CA VAL A 233 9.10 -7.47 -8.66
C VAL A 233 10.24 -6.95 -9.53
N ALA A 234 10.73 -5.75 -9.26
CA ALA A 234 11.69 -5.06 -10.12
C ALA A 234 13.04 -5.78 -10.26
N GLU A 235 13.48 -6.47 -9.21
CA GLU A 235 14.75 -7.21 -9.17
C GLU A 235 14.57 -8.73 -9.37
N ALA A 236 13.37 -9.20 -9.73
CA ALA A 236 13.15 -10.59 -10.11
C ALA A 236 13.86 -10.91 -11.43
N GLY A 237 14.21 -12.17 -11.63
CA GLY A 237 14.79 -12.63 -12.89
C GLY A 237 13.85 -12.40 -14.10
N ASP A 238 12.53 -12.41 -13.85
CA ASP A 238 11.49 -12.01 -14.80
C ASP A 238 10.48 -11.11 -14.07
N PRO A 239 10.64 -9.77 -14.12
CA PRO A 239 9.75 -8.84 -13.45
C PRO A 239 8.30 -8.90 -13.96
N VAL A 240 8.08 -9.24 -15.21
CA VAL A 240 6.74 -9.31 -15.80
C VAL A 240 5.97 -10.51 -15.26
N ALA A 241 6.59 -11.68 -15.27
CA ALA A 241 6.02 -12.90 -14.68
C ALA A 241 5.81 -12.72 -13.17
N MET A 242 6.76 -12.10 -12.46
CA MET A 242 6.66 -11.87 -11.02
C MET A 242 5.52 -10.89 -10.68
N ALA A 243 5.34 -9.82 -11.43
CA ALA A 243 4.21 -8.89 -11.27
C ALA A 243 2.86 -9.63 -11.42
N ARG A 244 2.75 -10.50 -12.41
CA ARG A 244 1.56 -11.34 -12.59
C ARG A 244 1.34 -12.32 -11.44
N ALA A 245 2.41 -12.96 -10.93
CA ALA A 245 2.35 -13.86 -9.78
C ALA A 245 1.86 -13.14 -8.53
N PHE A 246 2.32 -11.91 -8.28
CA PHE A 246 1.82 -11.08 -7.17
C PHE A 246 0.32 -10.75 -7.32
N THR A 247 -0.14 -10.39 -8.52
CA THR A 247 -1.57 -10.14 -8.77
C THR A 247 -2.42 -11.36 -8.41
N LEU A 248 -2.04 -12.53 -8.89
CA LEU A 248 -2.76 -13.78 -8.60
C LEU A 248 -2.77 -14.08 -7.10
N SER A 249 -1.67 -13.85 -6.42
CA SER A 249 -1.53 -14.09 -4.99
C SER A 249 -2.39 -13.14 -4.16
N VAL A 250 -2.41 -11.84 -4.49
CA VAL A 250 -3.30 -10.83 -3.87
C VAL A 250 -4.76 -11.21 -4.07
N GLN A 251 -5.14 -11.62 -5.29
CA GLN A 251 -6.51 -12.07 -5.58
C GLN A 251 -6.89 -13.32 -4.78
N ALA A 252 -6.00 -14.31 -4.71
CA ALA A 252 -6.22 -15.54 -3.94
C ALA A 252 -6.42 -15.25 -2.45
N GLY A 253 -5.53 -14.45 -1.83
CA GLY A 253 -5.64 -14.08 -0.43
C GLY A 253 -6.91 -13.29 -0.12
N ARG A 254 -7.29 -12.33 -1.00
CA ARG A 254 -8.54 -11.59 -0.85
C ARG A 254 -9.76 -12.48 -0.95
N LEU A 255 -9.76 -13.41 -1.90
CA LEU A 255 -10.86 -14.37 -2.06
C LEU A 255 -10.96 -15.29 -0.83
N ALA A 256 -9.84 -15.79 -0.33
CA ALA A 256 -9.79 -16.60 0.89
C ALA A 256 -10.37 -15.85 2.08
N HIS A 257 -9.98 -14.59 2.30
CA HIS A 257 -10.52 -13.74 3.36
C HIS A 257 -12.06 -13.62 3.27
N ARG A 258 -12.58 -13.36 2.06
CA ARG A 258 -14.03 -13.21 1.83
C ARG A 258 -14.80 -14.54 1.99
N ALA A 259 -14.13 -15.65 1.78
CA ALA A 259 -14.68 -16.98 1.97
C ALA A 259 -14.72 -17.44 3.44
N LEU A 260 -14.22 -16.60 4.37
CA LEU A 260 -14.20 -16.88 5.82
C LEU A 260 -13.47 -18.19 6.13
N PRO A 261 -12.12 -18.22 6.08
CA PRO A 261 -11.36 -19.44 6.37
C PRO A 261 -11.60 -19.93 7.80
N MET A 262 -11.36 -21.25 8.02
CA MET A 262 -11.51 -21.91 9.32
C MET A 262 -10.65 -21.26 10.41
#